data_0ce6d8b03011231ba9fd97edac251d57
#
_entry.id   0ce6d8b03011231ba9fd97edac251d57
#
_cell.length_a   1.000
_cell.length_b   1.000
_cell.length_c   1.000
_cell.angle_alpha   90.00
_cell.angle_beta   90.00
_cell.angle_gamma   90.00
#
_symmetry.space_group_name_H-M   'P 1'
#
loop_
_entity.id
_entity.type
_entity.pdbx_description
1 polymer ?
#
loop_
_entity_poly.entity_id
_entity_poly.type
_entity_poly.pdbx_seq_one_letter_code
_entity_poly.pdbx_strand_id
1 'polypeptide(L)'
;MASTSFNIYSNNQYISGYVQVNETNPNVAGNYSTVTTYAYLRRTNNYSGTPSSASRTTATFKIDGQTFTINTGKVTIPNDKSYVLIASASKIVYHNSDGSKNNVPISFSLSNPYGSSTFTVPETTGYINLDRIARASSVSCNNGNIGSAVNISITRADDSFIHNLSYSFGNLSGTIANNVGTSYNWTIPTSFYGQIPNSNS
;
A
#
# COMPACT_ATOMS: atom_id res chain seq x y z
N MET A 1 8.90 2.05 -0.88
CA MET A 1 7.83 2.53 0.01
C MET A 1 7.36 3.87 -0.51
N ALA A 2 6.08 3.96 -0.81
CA ALA A 2 5.49 5.15 -1.38
C ALA A 2 5.37 6.26 -0.33
N SER A 3 5.48 7.50 -0.80
CA SER A 3 5.18 8.69 -0.01
C SER A 3 4.58 9.78 -0.88
N THR A 4 3.75 10.62 -0.29
CA THR A 4 3.15 11.77 -0.94
C THR A 4 2.87 12.86 0.08
N SER A 5 2.52 14.05 -0.40
CA SER A 5 2.00 15.11 0.45
C SER A 5 0.97 15.94 -0.32
N PHE A 6 0.04 16.55 0.40
CA PHE A 6 -0.89 17.51 -0.16
C PHE A 6 -1.06 18.72 0.77
N ASN A 7 -1.26 19.89 0.17
CA ASN A 7 -1.40 21.13 0.91
C ASN A 7 -2.76 21.21 1.60
N ILE A 8 -2.77 21.81 2.79
CA ILE A 8 -3.97 22.16 3.54
C ILE A 8 -3.95 23.66 3.87
N TYR A 9 -5.12 24.27 3.82
CA TYR A 9 -5.30 25.70 4.04
C TYR A 9 -6.28 25.92 5.19
N SER A 10 -5.90 26.82 6.08
CA SER A 10 -6.76 27.24 7.17
C SER A 10 -7.77 28.28 6.68
N ASN A 11 -8.87 28.46 7.43
CA ASN A 11 -9.75 29.62 7.30
C ASN A 11 -9.05 30.93 7.68
N ASN A 12 -7.89 30.88 8.31
CA ASN A 12 -7.01 32.00 8.56
C ASN A 12 -5.93 32.09 7.48
N GLN A 13 -5.95 33.15 6.66
CA GLN A 13 -5.03 33.35 5.52
C GLN A 13 -3.54 33.31 5.87
N TYR A 14 -3.20 33.47 7.14
CA TYR A 14 -1.82 33.47 7.66
C TYR A 14 -1.34 32.10 8.13
N ILE A 15 -2.16 31.07 7.98
CA ILE A 15 -1.83 29.71 8.37
C ILE A 15 -2.06 28.78 7.20
N SER A 16 -1.04 28.04 6.85
CA SER A 16 -1.11 26.95 5.87
C SER A 16 -0.31 25.77 6.35
N GLY A 17 -0.43 24.64 5.68
CA GLY A 17 0.29 23.45 6.03
C GLY A 17 0.23 22.38 4.95
N TYR A 18 0.59 21.20 5.33
CA TYR A 18 0.50 20.01 4.48
C TYR A 18 0.24 18.77 5.32
N VAL A 19 -0.31 17.78 4.69
CA VAL A 19 -0.36 16.41 5.19
C VAL A 19 0.69 15.60 4.47
N GLN A 20 1.62 15.01 5.22
CA GLN A 20 2.55 14.01 4.71
C GLN A 20 1.95 12.62 4.90
N VAL A 21 2.05 11.79 3.89
CA VAL A 21 1.54 10.41 3.90
C VAL A 21 2.68 9.47 3.51
N ASN A 22 2.93 8.49 4.35
CA ASN A 22 3.98 7.51 4.14
C ASN A 22 3.40 6.09 4.20
N GLU A 23 3.78 5.26 3.24
CA GLU A 23 3.62 3.83 3.33
C GLU A 23 4.80 3.24 4.10
N THR A 24 4.52 2.31 5.01
CA THR A 24 5.54 1.59 5.78
C THR A 24 5.14 0.12 5.96
N ASN A 25 6.10 -0.72 6.33
CA ASN A 25 5.87 -2.10 6.74
C ASN A 25 5.01 -2.93 5.75
N PRO A 26 5.38 -3.04 4.46
CA PRO A 26 4.66 -3.90 3.54
C PRO A 26 4.77 -5.35 4.02
N ASN A 27 3.62 -6.01 4.19
CA ASN A 27 3.53 -7.40 4.60
C ASN A 27 3.09 -8.27 3.42
N VAL A 28 4.02 -9.01 2.84
CA VAL A 28 3.78 -9.86 1.67
C VAL A 28 2.77 -10.98 1.98
N ALA A 29 2.92 -11.63 3.13
CA ALA A 29 2.04 -12.74 3.53
C ALA A 29 0.60 -12.27 3.77
N GLY A 30 0.43 -11.15 4.45
CA GLY A 30 -0.88 -10.57 4.76
C GLY A 30 -1.47 -9.68 3.65
N ASN A 31 -0.70 -9.37 2.60
CA ASN A 31 -1.09 -8.51 1.50
C ASN A 31 -1.58 -7.13 1.96
N TYR A 32 -0.85 -6.50 2.85
CA TYR A 32 -1.17 -5.17 3.38
C TYR A 32 0.08 -4.31 3.61
N SER A 33 -0.12 -2.99 3.67
CA SER A 33 0.87 -2.01 4.13
C SER A 33 0.29 -1.16 5.25
N THR A 34 1.15 -0.51 6.04
CA THR A 34 0.73 0.51 6.99
C THR A 34 0.83 1.87 6.31
N VAL A 35 -0.26 2.62 6.31
CA VAL A 35 -0.29 4.02 5.85
C VAL A 35 -0.31 4.92 7.08
N THR A 36 0.72 5.75 7.22
CA THR A 36 0.85 6.73 8.32
C THR A 36 0.78 8.14 7.76
N THR A 37 -0.02 8.97 8.41
CA THR A 37 -0.27 10.37 8.03
C THR A 37 0.19 11.30 9.14
N TYR A 38 0.76 12.44 8.74
CA TYR A 38 1.21 13.51 9.64
C TYR A 38 0.70 14.84 9.10
N ALA A 39 -0.01 15.61 9.91
CA ALA A 39 -0.47 16.95 9.57
C ALA A 39 0.41 18.02 10.21
N TYR A 40 0.92 18.91 9.39
CA TYR A 40 1.79 20.01 9.79
C TYR A 40 1.16 21.35 9.44
N LEU A 41 1.26 22.32 10.35
CA LEU A 41 0.88 23.71 10.10
C LEU A 41 2.04 24.65 10.36
N ARG A 42 2.04 25.81 9.69
CA ARG A 42 2.97 26.92 9.91
C ARG A 42 2.30 28.26 9.67
N ARG A 43 2.95 29.31 10.10
CA ARG A 43 2.61 30.68 9.67
C ARG A 43 3.19 30.98 8.30
N THR A 44 2.47 31.81 7.55
CA THR A 44 2.90 32.27 6.21
C THR A 44 3.48 33.67 6.23
N ASN A 45 3.25 34.47 7.31
CA ASN A 45 3.69 35.86 7.41
C ASN A 45 4.27 36.20 8.79
N ASN A 46 4.70 37.46 8.96
CA ASN A 46 5.28 38.02 10.20
C ASN A 46 4.24 38.71 11.11
N TYR A 47 2.99 38.29 11.11
CA TYR A 47 1.97 38.86 11.98
C TYR A 47 2.37 38.77 13.46
N SER A 48 2.20 39.85 14.24
CA SER A 48 2.73 40.01 15.61
C SER A 48 2.00 39.17 16.68
N GLY A 49 0.87 38.54 16.38
CA GLY A 49 0.16 37.67 17.31
C GLY A 49 0.57 36.19 17.19
N THR A 50 0.45 35.40 18.22
CA THR A 50 0.64 33.95 18.18
C THR A 50 -0.73 33.29 17.97
N PRO A 51 -1.07 32.84 16.72
CA PRO A 51 -2.36 32.20 16.52
C PRO A 51 -2.39 30.88 17.27
N SER A 52 -3.44 30.71 18.02
CA SER A 52 -3.69 29.47 18.74
C SER A 52 -5.11 28.99 18.47
N SER A 53 -5.32 27.71 18.41
CA SER A 53 -6.65 27.12 18.43
C SER A 53 -7.26 27.21 19.83
N ALA A 54 -8.56 26.94 19.93
CA ALA A 54 -9.19 26.78 21.24
C ALA A 54 -8.63 25.55 21.97
N SER A 55 -8.85 25.50 23.30
CA SER A 55 -8.33 24.42 24.16
C SER A 55 -8.88 23.02 23.88
N ARG A 56 -9.90 22.89 23.02
CA ARG A 56 -10.55 21.62 22.67
C ARG A 56 -10.59 21.40 21.16
N THR A 57 -9.45 21.54 20.52
CA THR A 57 -9.34 21.33 19.06
C THR A 57 -9.24 19.85 18.74
N THR A 58 -9.92 19.45 17.68
CA THR A 58 -9.97 18.07 17.20
C THR A 58 -9.42 17.99 15.79
N ALA A 59 -8.40 17.16 15.62
CA ALA A 59 -7.91 16.74 14.30
C ALA A 59 -8.63 15.47 13.88
N THR A 60 -9.12 15.45 12.65
CA THR A 60 -9.76 14.27 12.06
C THR A 60 -9.01 13.86 10.80
N PHE A 61 -8.52 12.62 10.78
CA PHE A 61 -8.04 11.96 9.57
C PHE A 61 -9.06 10.95 9.08
N LYS A 62 -9.19 10.82 7.77
CA LYS A 62 -9.80 9.64 7.15
C LYS A 62 -8.74 8.97 6.29
N ILE A 63 -8.50 7.68 6.51
CA ILE A 63 -7.52 6.88 5.77
C ILE A 63 -8.27 5.68 5.18
N ASP A 64 -8.37 5.61 3.85
CA ASP A 64 -9.08 4.51 3.16
C ASP A 64 -10.44 4.21 3.80
N GLY A 65 -11.25 5.27 4.00
CA GLY A 65 -12.62 5.20 4.56
C GLY A 65 -12.71 5.12 6.09
N GLN A 66 -11.64 4.84 6.81
CA GLN A 66 -11.68 4.82 8.29
C GLN A 66 -11.37 6.20 8.88
N THR A 67 -12.19 6.62 9.84
CA THR A 67 -12.04 7.91 10.54
C THR A 67 -11.25 7.75 11.83
N PHE A 68 -10.30 8.66 12.06
CA PHE A 68 -9.50 8.80 13.27
C PHE A 68 -9.71 10.20 13.83
N THR A 69 -10.21 10.30 15.05
CA THR A 69 -10.45 11.58 15.74
C THR A 69 -9.48 11.71 16.90
N ILE A 70 -8.70 12.79 16.89
CA ILE A 70 -7.61 13.04 17.83
C ILE A 70 -7.86 14.37 18.52
N ASN A 71 -7.97 14.36 19.83
CA ASN A 71 -8.02 15.60 20.59
C ASN A 71 -6.59 16.17 20.69
N THR A 72 -6.33 17.25 19.98
CA THR A 72 -5.01 17.91 19.97
C THR A 72 -4.81 18.88 21.12
N GLY A 73 -5.89 19.20 21.84
CA GLY A 73 -5.85 20.30 22.79
C GLY A 73 -5.63 21.64 22.09
N LYS A 74 -5.00 22.58 22.77
CA LYS A 74 -4.64 23.88 22.22
C LYS A 74 -3.44 23.74 21.27
N VAL A 75 -3.64 24.04 20.00
CA VAL A 75 -2.58 24.11 19.01
C VAL A 75 -2.04 25.54 18.92
N THR A 76 -0.75 25.72 19.08
CA THR A 76 -0.07 27.02 18.95
C THR A 76 0.89 26.99 17.78
N ILE A 77 0.78 27.98 16.89
CA ILE A 77 1.65 28.06 15.70
C ILE A 77 2.78 29.04 15.99
N PRO A 78 4.07 28.61 15.93
CA PRO A 78 5.22 29.45 16.22
C PRO A 78 5.36 30.66 15.27
N ASN A 79 6.02 31.70 15.76
CA ASN A 79 6.24 32.93 14.99
C ASN A 79 7.39 32.82 13.99
N ASP A 80 8.26 31.83 14.12
CA ASP A 80 9.45 31.61 13.31
C ASP A 80 9.17 30.94 11.94
N LYS A 81 7.89 30.76 11.61
CA LYS A 81 7.41 30.09 10.40
C LYS A 81 7.81 28.62 10.27
N SER A 82 8.30 28.01 11.35
CA SER A 82 8.56 26.57 11.36
C SER A 82 7.25 25.78 11.27
N TYR A 83 7.35 24.57 10.73
CA TYR A 83 6.23 23.63 10.74
C TYR A 83 6.10 23.00 12.13
N VAL A 84 4.88 22.94 12.62
CA VAL A 84 4.53 22.21 13.84
C VAL A 84 3.67 21.01 13.48
N LEU A 85 4.02 19.85 14.03
CA LEU A 85 3.20 18.64 13.92
C LEU A 85 1.94 18.83 14.77
N ILE A 86 0.78 18.67 14.15
CA ILE A 86 -0.52 18.84 14.80
C ILE A 86 -1.04 17.51 15.32
N ALA A 87 -1.02 16.49 14.46
CA ALA A 87 -1.51 15.17 14.76
C ALA A 87 -0.96 14.15 13.75
N SER A 88 -1.05 12.86 14.10
CA SER A 88 -0.75 11.75 13.22
C SER A 88 -1.75 10.62 13.41
N ALA A 89 -1.97 9.84 12.37
CA ALA A 89 -2.79 8.63 12.40
C ALA A 89 -2.18 7.56 11.50
N SER A 90 -2.45 6.29 11.81
CA SER A 90 -1.98 5.16 11.02
C SER A 90 -3.10 4.15 10.83
N LYS A 91 -3.10 3.48 9.66
CA LYS A 91 -4.03 2.40 9.32
C LYS A 91 -3.31 1.31 8.53
N ILE A 92 -3.68 0.07 8.79
CA ILE A 92 -3.38 -1.05 7.90
C ILE A 92 -4.32 -0.97 6.69
N VAL A 93 -3.74 -0.92 5.49
CA VAL A 93 -4.46 -0.87 4.21
C VAL A 93 -4.15 -2.14 3.43
N TYR A 94 -5.19 -2.93 3.14
CA TYR A 94 -5.06 -4.15 2.35
C TYR A 94 -4.96 -3.82 0.86
N HIS A 95 -4.07 -4.55 0.18
CA HIS A 95 -3.91 -4.46 -1.27
C HIS A 95 -4.92 -5.37 -1.99
N ASN A 96 -5.11 -5.15 -3.27
CA ASN A 96 -5.86 -6.03 -4.15
C ASN A 96 -5.17 -7.41 -4.26
N SER A 97 -5.87 -8.39 -4.79
CA SER A 97 -5.34 -9.76 -4.96
C SER A 97 -4.05 -9.80 -5.79
N ASP A 98 -3.91 -8.90 -6.77
CA ASP A 98 -2.70 -8.75 -7.58
C ASP A 98 -1.54 -8.01 -6.88
N GLY A 99 -1.75 -7.56 -5.64
CA GLY A 99 -0.79 -6.81 -4.85
C GLY A 99 -0.77 -5.30 -5.10
N SER A 100 -1.60 -4.78 -5.99
CA SER A 100 -1.73 -3.34 -6.23
C SER A 100 -2.66 -2.67 -5.22
N LYS A 101 -2.47 -1.38 -4.98
CA LYS A 101 -3.44 -0.54 -4.25
C LYS A 101 -3.21 0.92 -4.63
N ASN A 102 -4.06 1.44 -5.48
CA ASN A 102 -3.96 2.79 -6.01
C ASN A 102 -5.07 3.70 -5.48
N ASN A 103 -4.84 5.01 -5.55
CA ASN A 103 -5.81 6.04 -5.20
C ASN A 103 -6.40 5.88 -3.79
N VAL A 104 -5.59 5.50 -2.81
CA VAL A 104 -6.01 5.43 -1.41
C VAL A 104 -6.34 6.85 -0.94
N PRO A 105 -7.61 7.14 -0.61
CA PRO A 105 -8.00 8.48 -0.19
C PRO A 105 -7.57 8.75 1.24
N ILE A 106 -6.98 9.93 1.42
CA ILE A 106 -6.55 10.45 2.72
C ILE A 106 -7.18 11.83 2.89
N SER A 107 -7.93 12.06 3.95
CA SER A 107 -8.38 13.41 4.25
C SER A 107 -7.96 13.86 5.64
N PHE A 108 -7.88 15.17 5.80
CA PHE A 108 -7.58 15.83 7.06
C PHE A 108 -8.48 17.03 7.25
N SER A 109 -8.92 17.24 8.50
CA SER A 109 -9.55 18.48 8.97
C SER A 109 -9.13 18.80 10.39
N LEU A 110 -9.22 20.08 10.75
CA LEU A 110 -9.03 20.55 12.12
C LEU A 110 -10.22 21.43 12.52
N SER A 111 -10.94 21.03 13.53
CA SER A 111 -12.15 21.71 13.98
C SER A 111 -12.13 22.01 15.47
N ASN A 112 -12.97 22.95 15.88
CA ASN A 112 -13.27 23.20 17.27
C ASN A 112 -14.78 23.10 17.49
N PRO A 113 -15.29 22.03 18.10
CA PRO A 113 -16.71 21.84 18.29
C PRO A 113 -17.33 22.73 19.38
N TYR A 114 -16.52 23.46 20.19
CA TYR A 114 -16.99 24.12 21.39
C TYR A 114 -16.78 25.65 21.44
N GLY A 115 -16.49 26.31 20.32
CA GLY A 115 -16.35 27.77 20.32
C GLY A 115 -15.40 28.33 19.27
N SER A 116 -15.15 29.66 19.40
CA SER A 116 -14.28 30.35 18.46
C SER A 116 -12.83 29.90 18.59
N SER A 117 -12.27 29.35 17.52
CA SER A 117 -10.83 29.24 17.38
C SER A 117 -10.33 30.33 16.45
N THR A 118 -9.07 30.72 16.61
CA THR A 118 -8.44 31.67 15.70
C THR A 118 -8.22 31.09 14.32
N PHE A 119 -8.31 29.76 14.17
CA PHE A 119 -8.26 29.06 12.90
C PHE A 119 -8.86 27.65 12.99
N THR A 120 -9.37 27.19 11.86
CA THR A 120 -9.75 25.81 11.58
C THR A 120 -9.14 25.40 10.24
N VAL A 121 -9.10 24.12 9.93
CA VAL A 121 -8.71 23.59 8.61
C VAL A 121 -9.91 22.83 8.08
N PRO A 122 -10.54 23.27 6.97
CA PRO A 122 -11.61 22.52 6.32
C PRO A 122 -11.09 21.18 5.81
N GLU A 123 -11.98 20.21 5.67
CA GLU A 123 -11.61 18.89 5.16
C GLU A 123 -11.00 19.01 3.76
N THR A 124 -9.79 18.50 3.62
CA THR A 124 -9.05 18.45 2.36
C THR A 124 -8.63 17.01 2.12
N THR A 125 -8.77 16.54 0.89
CA THR A 125 -8.45 15.16 0.50
C THR A 125 -7.28 15.13 -0.48
N GLY A 126 -6.34 14.23 -0.24
CA GLY A 126 -5.28 13.82 -1.15
C GLY A 126 -5.31 12.30 -1.36
N TYR A 127 -4.43 11.79 -2.21
CA TYR A 127 -4.38 10.38 -2.56
C TYR A 127 -2.94 9.87 -2.53
N ILE A 128 -2.78 8.58 -2.20
CA ILE A 128 -1.52 7.87 -2.34
C ILE A 128 -1.71 6.59 -3.16
N ASN A 129 -0.75 6.29 -4.03
CA ASN A 129 -0.59 4.97 -4.64
C ASN A 129 0.44 4.22 -3.83
N LEU A 130 0.06 3.07 -3.30
CA LEU A 130 0.98 2.21 -2.55
C LEU A 130 1.88 1.43 -3.50
N ASP A 131 3.06 1.08 -3.04
CA ASP A 131 3.96 0.20 -3.78
C ASP A 131 3.32 -1.18 -3.92
N ARG A 132 3.51 -1.79 -5.08
CA ARG A 132 2.95 -3.10 -5.34
C ARG A 132 3.62 -4.17 -4.47
N ILE A 133 2.82 -4.95 -3.75
CA ILE A 133 3.29 -6.10 -2.99
C ILE A 133 3.43 -7.31 -3.92
N ALA A 134 4.60 -7.98 -3.89
CA ALA A 134 4.81 -9.20 -4.66
C ALA A 134 3.83 -10.30 -4.24
N ARG A 135 3.18 -10.93 -5.23
CA ARG A 135 2.28 -12.07 -5.02
C ARG A 135 2.83 -13.30 -5.70
N ALA A 136 2.85 -14.41 -4.98
CA ALA A 136 3.36 -15.68 -5.52
C ALA A 136 2.21 -16.57 -5.96
N SER A 137 2.44 -17.32 -7.05
CA SER A 137 1.63 -18.46 -7.45
C SER A 137 2.30 -19.75 -7.01
N SER A 138 1.54 -20.80 -6.81
CA SER A 138 2.06 -22.16 -6.55
C SER A 138 1.72 -23.08 -7.70
N VAL A 139 2.61 -24.04 -7.96
CA VAL A 139 2.45 -25.06 -8.99
C VAL A 139 2.47 -26.44 -8.34
N SER A 140 1.61 -27.33 -8.82
CA SER A 140 1.61 -28.75 -8.46
C SER A 140 1.38 -29.60 -9.70
N CYS A 141 1.93 -30.79 -9.71
CA CYS A 141 1.64 -31.79 -10.74
C CYS A 141 1.62 -33.18 -10.14
N ASN A 142 0.88 -34.10 -10.77
CA ASN A 142 0.91 -35.51 -10.43
C ASN A 142 2.18 -36.17 -10.96
N ASN A 143 2.58 -37.30 -10.36
CA ASN A 143 3.63 -38.14 -10.92
C ASN A 143 3.17 -38.67 -12.27
N GLY A 144 4.11 -38.83 -13.18
CA GLY A 144 3.86 -39.40 -14.52
C GLY A 144 5.05 -40.17 -15.06
N ASN A 145 4.78 -41.06 -15.97
CA ASN A 145 5.82 -41.81 -16.70
C ASN A 145 6.19 -41.07 -18.00
N ILE A 146 7.40 -41.30 -18.51
CA ILE A 146 7.81 -40.78 -19.81
C ILE A 146 6.82 -41.31 -20.87
N GLY A 147 6.36 -40.44 -21.76
CA GLY A 147 5.33 -40.75 -22.75
C GLY A 147 3.90 -40.54 -22.26
N SER A 148 3.68 -40.37 -20.96
CA SER A 148 2.35 -40.11 -20.39
C SER A 148 2.08 -38.64 -20.23
N ALA A 149 0.79 -38.27 -20.26
CA ALA A 149 0.34 -36.91 -19.92
C ALA A 149 0.26 -36.72 -18.42
N VAL A 150 0.76 -35.59 -17.95
CA VAL A 150 0.60 -35.12 -16.57
C VAL A 150 -0.17 -33.80 -16.58
N ASN A 151 -1.07 -33.63 -15.62
CA ASN A 151 -1.75 -32.34 -15.41
C ASN A 151 -0.92 -31.48 -14.46
N ILE A 152 -0.57 -30.28 -14.91
CA ILE A 152 0.09 -29.26 -14.12
C ILE A 152 -0.99 -28.27 -13.69
N SER A 153 -1.20 -28.11 -12.39
CA SER A 153 -2.17 -27.20 -11.79
C SER A 153 -1.46 -25.99 -11.18
N ILE A 154 -2.00 -24.79 -11.40
CA ILE A 154 -1.43 -23.53 -10.91
C ILE A 154 -2.48 -22.82 -10.07
N THR A 155 -2.16 -22.57 -8.81
CA THR A 155 -2.96 -21.72 -7.93
C THR A 155 -2.41 -20.31 -7.98
N ARG A 156 -3.21 -19.38 -8.51
CA ARG A 156 -2.84 -17.98 -8.70
C ARG A 156 -3.34 -17.11 -7.54
N ALA A 157 -2.55 -16.10 -7.17
CA ALA A 157 -3.00 -15.07 -6.23
C ALA A 157 -3.99 -14.09 -6.87
N ASP A 158 -3.95 -13.93 -8.20
CA ASP A 158 -4.83 -13.07 -8.99
C ASP A 158 -5.08 -13.69 -10.37
N ASP A 159 -6.28 -13.50 -10.91
CA ASP A 159 -6.69 -14.09 -12.19
C ASP A 159 -5.97 -13.49 -13.39
N SER A 160 -5.38 -12.29 -13.26
CA SER A 160 -4.55 -11.67 -14.30
C SER A 160 -3.18 -12.33 -14.47
N PHE A 161 -2.73 -13.15 -13.50
CA PHE A 161 -1.40 -13.76 -13.57
C PHE A 161 -1.37 -14.87 -14.60
N ILE A 162 -0.37 -14.80 -15.47
CA ILE A 162 -0.02 -15.83 -16.47
C ILE A 162 1.40 -16.32 -16.20
N HIS A 163 1.69 -17.57 -16.58
CA HIS A 163 2.92 -18.26 -16.21
C HIS A 163 3.60 -18.88 -17.43
N ASN A 164 4.93 -18.87 -17.40
CA ASN A 164 5.73 -19.68 -18.30
C ASN A 164 6.16 -20.92 -17.52
N LEU A 165 5.83 -22.11 -18.04
CA LEU A 165 6.17 -23.38 -17.44
C LEU A 165 7.46 -23.90 -18.06
N SER A 166 8.37 -24.38 -17.21
CA SER A 166 9.60 -25.02 -17.60
C SER A 166 9.81 -26.30 -16.79
N TYR A 167 10.62 -27.18 -17.31
CA TYR A 167 11.07 -28.37 -16.59
C TYR A 167 12.58 -28.33 -16.38
N SER A 168 13.00 -28.98 -15.30
CA SER A 168 14.41 -29.27 -15.02
C SER A 168 14.48 -30.66 -14.38
N PHE A 169 15.18 -31.58 -15.02
CA PHE A 169 15.34 -32.93 -14.54
C PHE A 169 16.75 -33.45 -14.90
N GLY A 170 17.59 -33.61 -13.88
CA GLY A 170 19.02 -33.92 -14.11
C GLY A 170 19.67 -32.82 -14.95
N ASN A 171 20.26 -33.23 -16.10
CA ASN A 171 20.87 -32.31 -17.06
C ASN A 171 19.89 -31.81 -18.13
N LEU A 172 18.63 -32.24 -18.07
CA LEU A 172 17.59 -31.84 -19.03
C LEU A 172 16.84 -30.62 -18.48
N SER A 173 16.68 -29.62 -19.31
CA SER A 173 15.84 -28.47 -19.03
C SER A 173 15.21 -27.91 -20.29
N GLY A 174 14.05 -27.29 -20.18
CA GLY A 174 13.39 -26.67 -21.31
C GLY A 174 12.06 -26.02 -20.96
N THR A 175 11.45 -25.40 -21.95
CA THR A 175 10.14 -24.79 -21.83
C THR A 175 9.05 -25.84 -22.12
N ILE A 176 8.05 -25.90 -21.24
CA ILE A 176 6.84 -26.70 -21.40
C ILE A 176 5.79 -25.91 -22.19
N ALA A 177 5.44 -24.70 -21.67
CA ALA A 177 4.43 -23.84 -22.27
C ALA A 177 4.59 -22.41 -21.79
N ASN A 178 4.11 -21.46 -22.59
CA ASN A 178 4.04 -20.05 -22.24
C ASN A 178 2.59 -19.58 -22.08
N ASN A 179 2.37 -18.50 -21.32
CA ASN A 179 1.08 -17.85 -21.12
C ASN A 179 0.01 -18.79 -20.52
N VAL A 180 0.42 -19.69 -19.62
CA VAL A 180 -0.49 -20.64 -18.96
C VAL A 180 -1.24 -19.95 -17.82
N GLY A 181 -2.55 -20.13 -17.75
CA GLY A 181 -3.40 -19.63 -16.68
C GLY A 181 -3.36 -20.53 -15.43
N THR A 182 -4.34 -21.44 -15.32
CA THR A 182 -4.56 -22.26 -14.12
C THR A 182 -4.15 -23.73 -14.27
N SER A 183 -4.02 -24.24 -15.52
CA SER A 183 -3.63 -25.63 -15.75
C SER A 183 -3.05 -25.84 -17.13
N TYR A 184 -2.25 -26.88 -17.26
CA TYR A 184 -1.69 -27.32 -18.52
C TYR A 184 -1.48 -28.86 -18.52
N ASN A 185 -1.92 -29.53 -19.56
CA ASN A 185 -1.65 -30.97 -19.77
C ASN A 185 -0.36 -31.12 -20.59
N TRP A 186 0.67 -31.65 -19.95
CA TRP A 186 1.96 -31.86 -20.57
C TRP A 186 2.23 -33.34 -20.77
N THR A 187 2.49 -33.75 -22.02
CA THR A 187 2.99 -35.11 -22.31
C THR A 187 4.50 -35.12 -22.13
N ILE A 188 5.01 -35.91 -21.21
CA ILE A 188 6.44 -36.05 -20.95
C ILE A 188 7.10 -36.65 -22.20
N PRO A 189 8.08 -35.97 -22.86
CA PRO A 189 8.64 -36.41 -24.11
C PRO A 189 9.31 -37.79 -24.03
N THR A 190 9.01 -38.67 -24.96
CA THR A 190 9.66 -40.00 -25.06
C THR A 190 11.15 -39.89 -25.35
N SER A 191 11.61 -38.78 -25.93
CA SER A 191 13.05 -38.49 -26.13
C SER A 191 13.85 -38.41 -24.83
N PHE A 192 13.20 -38.34 -23.66
CA PHE A 192 13.87 -38.39 -22.36
C PHE A 192 14.36 -39.81 -21.99
N TYR A 193 13.82 -40.88 -22.65
CA TYR A 193 14.39 -42.21 -22.52
C TYR A 193 15.87 -42.20 -22.93
N GLY A 194 16.73 -42.73 -22.13
CA GLY A 194 18.17 -42.78 -22.37
C GLY A 194 18.95 -41.53 -21.98
N GLN A 195 18.28 -40.40 -21.66
CA GLN A 195 18.93 -39.21 -21.16
C GLN A 195 18.77 -39.06 -19.65
N ILE A 196 17.87 -39.83 -19.05
CA ILE A 196 17.62 -39.86 -17.61
C ILE A 196 18.39 -41.03 -17.03
N PRO A 197 19.21 -40.84 -15.96
CA PRO A 197 19.86 -41.96 -15.29
C PRO A 197 18.81 -42.98 -14.81
N ASN A 198 19.00 -44.24 -15.15
CA ASN A 198 18.21 -45.34 -14.57
C ASN A 198 18.48 -45.33 -13.04
N SER A 199 17.61 -44.79 -12.25
CA SER A 199 17.62 -45.00 -10.83
C SER A 199 16.90 -46.32 -10.49
N ASN A 200 17.55 -47.45 -10.78
CA ASN A 200 17.22 -48.70 -10.13
C ASN A 200 17.99 -48.73 -8.81
N SER A 201 17.45 -48.18 -7.78
CA SER A 201 17.85 -48.41 -6.40
C SER A 201 16.64 -48.26 -5.53
#